data_c452f2f4933e78262c0c0671aa800a93
#
_entry.id   c452f2f4933e78262c0c0671aa800a93
#
_cell.length_a   1.000
_cell.length_b   1.000
_cell.length_c   1.000
_cell.angle_alpha   90.00
_cell.angle_beta   90.00
_cell.angle_gamma   90.00
#
_symmetry.space_group_name_H-M   'P 1'
#
loop_
_entity.id
_entity.type
_entity.pdbx_description
1 polymer ?
#
loop_
_entity_poly.entity_id
_entity_poly.type
_entity_poly.pdbx_seq_one_letter_code
_entity_poly.pdbx_strand_id
1 'polypeptide(L)'
;NLPKPHLSRPAAGAKASLIRELLKLASRPEVISFAGGLPTPLGFPVKELEEAAHKVLAENAAHALQYSFTEGEPRLREFIAARETAQGVPTKPEEVQIVSGSQQALDLAARVFLDEGSRVLVENPTYLGALQAFRLAMPAFETLPADAAGLNPAAINASVAGARFAYVMPTFANPTGLTMTEERRALLAATASS
;
A
#
# COMPACT_ATOMS: atom_id res chain seq x y z
N ASN A 1 19.87 23.32 26.15
CA ASN A 1 19.18 23.22 24.86
C ASN A 1 20.09 22.49 23.88
N LEU A 2 19.72 21.27 23.48
CA LEU A 2 20.40 20.59 22.39
C LEU A 2 20.09 21.33 21.08
N PRO A 3 21.07 21.47 20.16
CA PRO A 3 20.83 22.06 18.85
C PRO A 3 19.77 21.24 18.08
N LYS A 4 18.88 21.91 17.37
CA LYS A 4 17.90 21.21 16.52
C LYS A 4 18.64 20.36 15.48
N PRO A 5 18.25 19.08 15.29
CA PRO A 5 18.89 18.23 14.30
C PRO A 5 18.70 18.81 12.89
N HIS A 6 19.72 18.68 12.07
CA HIS A 6 19.62 19.04 10.64
C HIS A 6 18.84 17.93 9.92
N LEU A 7 17.68 18.28 9.39
CA LEU A 7 16.85 17.34 8.63
C LEU A 7 17.34 17.22 7.18
N SER A 8 17.20 16.03 6.60
CA SER A 8 17.38 15.88 5.16
C SER A 8 16.34 16.68 4.38
N ARG A 9 16.63 17.03 3.13
CA ARG A 9 15.72 17.81 2.27
C ARG A 9 14.31 17.18 2.15
N PRO A 10 14.16 15.85 1.93
CA PRO A 10 12.85 15.21 1.94
C PRO A 10 12.12 15.33 3.29
N ALA A 11 12.84 15.13 4.40
CA ALA A 11 12.26 15.21 5.73
C ALA A 11 11.85 16.64 6.11
N ALA A 12 12.62 17.64 5.70
CA ALA A 12 12.29 19.05 5.92
C ALA A 12 11.04 19.49 5.13
N GLY A 13 10.80 18.88 3.97
CA GLY A 13 9.61 19.09 3.15
C GLY A 13 8.37 18.30 3.60
N ALA A 14 8.52 17.38 4.56
CA ALA A 14 7.41 16.56 5.04
C ALA A 14 6.43 17.40 5.86
N LYS A 15 5.16 17.40 5.45
CA LYS A 15 4.08 18.05 6.21
C LYS A 15 3.46 17.04 7.19
N ALA A 16 2.96 17.54 8.32
CA ALA A 16 2.18 16.74 9.25
C ALA A 16 1.01 16.05 8.52
N SER A 17 0.75 14.79 8.89
CA SER A 17 -0.35 14.04 8.28
C SER A 17 -1.70 14.65 8.65
N LEU A 18 -2.39 15.23 7.69
CA LEU A 18 -3.75 15.74 7.87
C LEU A 18 -4.71 14.64 8.37
N ILE A 19 -4.50 13.39 7.90
CA ILE A 19 -5.27 12.23 8.37
C ILE A 19 -5.13 12.05 9.87
N ARG A 20 -3.91 12.19 10.42
CA ARG A 20 -3.67 12.05 11.86
C ARG A 20 -4.42 13.09 12.68
N GLU A 21 -4.48 14.32 12.20
CA GLU A 21 -5.25 15.39 12.89
C GLU A 21 -6.76 15.12 12.81
N LEU A 22 -7.26 14.66 11.68
CA LEU A 22 -8.65 14.26 11.51
C LEU A 22 -9.00 13.05 12.40
N LEU A 23 -8.13 12.05 12.49
CA LEU A 23 -8.35 10.89 13.36
C LEU A 23 -8.42 11.26 14.85
N LYS A 24 -7.65 12.26 15.31
CA LYS A 24 -7.76 12.78 16.69
C LYS A 24 -9.14 13.37 16.96
N LEU A 25 -9.74 14.05 15.99
CA LEU A 25 -11.11 14.56 16.12
C LEU A 25 -12.13 13.43 16.03
N ALA A 26 -11.93 12.49 15.13
CA ALA A 26 -12.82 11.37 14.89
C ALA A 26 -12.85 10.35 16.05
N SER A 27 -11.85 10.33 16.93
CA SER A 27 -11.80 9.44 18.08
C SER A 27 -12.65 9.91 19.29
N ARG A 28 -13.27 11.09 19.20
CA ARG A 28 -14.15 11.59 20.28
C ARG A 28 -15.46 10.81 20.30
N PRO A 29 -15.96 10.38 21.48
CA PRO A 29 -17.15 9.53 21.57
C PRO A 29 -18.42 10.13 20.98
N GLU A 30 -18.51 11.45 20.94
CA GLU A 30 -19.65 12.20 20.43
C GLU A 30 -19.63 12.37 18.90
N VAL A 31 -18.56 11.93 18.22
CA VAL A 31 -18.38 12.13 16.78
C VAL A 31 -18.73 10.86 16.02
N ILE A 32 -19.69 10.96 15.10
CA ILE A 32 -19.95 9.93 14.09
C ILE A 32 -18.98 10.19 12.95
N SER A 33 -17.93 9.35 12.84
CA SER A 33 -16.87 9.55 11.88
C SER A 33 -17.12 8.80 10.57
N PHE A 34 -17.06 9.51 9.44
CA PHE A 34 -16.98 8.96 8.10
C PHE A 34 -15.55 9.07 7.52
N ALA A 35 -14.58 9.42 8.35
CA ALA A 35 -13.18 9.56 7.97
C ALA A 35 -12.35 8.38 8.49
N GLY A 36 -11.33 7.98 7.72
CA GLY A 36 -10.28 7.08 8.17
C GLY A 36 -10.44 5.60 7.83
N GLY A 37 -11.59 5.12 7.39
CA GLY A 37 -11.78 3.76 6.87
C GLY A 37 -11.22 2.64 7.79
N LEU A 38 -11.35 2.77 9.11
CA LEU A 38 -10.86 1.75 10.04
C LEU A 38 -11.70 0.46 9.94
N PRO A 39 -11.06 -0.73 9.99
CA PRO A 39 -11.78 -2.00 10.05
C PRO A 39 -12.71 -2.04 11.27
N THR A 40 -13.88 -2.68 11.12
CA THR A 40 -14.78 -2.89 12.25
C THR A 40 -14.17 -3.87 13.25
N PRO A 41 -14.13 -3.53 14.56
CA PRO A 41 -13.64 -4.45 15.60
C PRO A 41 -14.43 -5.75 15.69
N LEU A 42 -15.71 -5.74 15.26
CA LEU A 42 -16.58 -6.92 15.27
C LEU A 42 -16.11 -8.03 14.31
N GLY A 43 -15.28 -7.70 13.33
CA GLY A 43 -14.73 -8.66 12.38
C GLY A 43 -13.35 -9.21 12.76
N PHE A 44 -12.79 -8.83 13.90
CA PHE A 44 -11.47 -9.33 14.30
C PHE A 44 -11.57 -10.77 14.84
N PRO A 45 -10.80 -11.72 14.27
CA PRO A 45 -10.79 -13.12 14.70
C PRO A 45 -9.91 -13.28 15.97
N VAL A 46 -10.32 -12.63 17.08
CA VAL A 46 -9.48 -12.52 18.29
C VAL A 46 -9.18 -13.89 18.88
N LYS A 47 -10.19 -14.76 18.95
CA LYS A 47 -10.05 -16.11 19.53
C LYS A 47 -9.09 -16.97 18.72
N GLU A 48 -9.24 -16.96 17.40
CA GLU A 48 -8.38 -17.71 16.47
C GLU A 48 -6.93 -17.20 16.52
N LEU A 49 -6.74 -15.90 16.69
CA LEU A 49 -5.40 -15.31 16.85
C LEU A 49 -4.77 -15.71 18.18
N GLU A 50 -5.54 -15.72 19.27
CA GLU A 50 -5.08 -16.16 20.59
C GLU A 50 -4.65 -17.65 20.55
N GLU A 51 -5.48 -18.52 19.98
CA GLU A 51 -5.18 -19.93 19.81
C GLU A 51 -3.92 -20.16 18.96
N ALA A 52 -3.79 -19.44 17.83
CA ALA A 52 -2.63 -19.52 16.95
C ALA A 52 -1.35 -19.05 17.65
N ALA A 53 -1.41 -17.92 18.36
CA ALA A 53 -0.27 -17.40 19.11
C ALA A 53 0.17 -18.37 20.22
N HIS A 54 -0.79 -18.90 20.98
CA HIS A 54 -0.50 -19.91 22.00
C HIS A 54 0.18 -21.14 21.42
N LYS A 55 -0.37 -21.70 20.34
CA LYS A 55 0.19 -22.87 19.66
C LYS A 55 1.63 -22.63 19.18
N VAL A 56 1.90 -21.50 18.51
CA VAL A 56 3.24 -21.16 18.02
C VAL A 56 4.23 -21.05 19.17
N LEU A 57 3.87 -20.38 20.25
CA LEU A 57 4.75 -20.21 21.41
C LEU A 57 4.96 -21.52 22.19
N ALA A 58 3.97 -22.39 22.28
CA ALA A 58 4.08 -23.66 22.96
C ALA A 58 4.93 -24.68 22.17
N GLU A 59 4.80 -24.71 20.84
CA GLU A 59 5.39 -25.74 20.00
C GLU A 59 6.71 -25.32 19.34
N ASN A 60 6.93 -24.02 19.10
CA ASN A 60 8.03 -23.52 18.26
C ASN A 60 8.60 -22.17 18.72
N ALA A 61 8.58 -21.87 20.02
CA ALA A 61 9.02 -20.58 20.55
C ALA A 61 10.45 -20.19 20.13
N ALA A 62 11.38 -21.14 20.14
CA ALA A 62 12.78 -20.88 19.79
C ALA A 62 12.94 -20.35 18.37
N HIS A 63 12.13 -20.84 17.41
CA HIS A 63 12.12 -20.34 16.03
C HIS A 63 11.31 -19.06 15.92
N ALA A 64 10.11 -19.01 16.52
CA ALA A 64 9.20 -17.90 16.37
C ALA A 64 9.71 -16.57 16.97
N LEU A 65 10.57 -16.66 18.00
CA LEU A 65 11.16 -15.50 18.68
C LEU A 65 12.57 -15.15 18.20
N GLN A 66 13.11 -15.89 17.22
CA GLN A 66 14.43 -15.66 16.67
C GLN A 66 14.39 -14.73 15.45
N TYR A 67 15.53 -14.20 15.07
CA TYR A 67 15.72 -13.56 13.78
C TYR A 67 15.37 -14.53 12.64
N SER A 68 14.72 -14.02 11.61
CA SER A 68 14.31 -14.76 10.43
C SER A 68 14.91 -14.16 9.15
N PHE A 69 14.54 -14.70 8.00
CA PHE A 69 14.95 -14.21 6.69
C PHE A 69 14.39 -12.81 6.41
N THR A 70 15.16 -12.00 5.69
CA THR A 70 14.76 -10.64 5.30
C THR A 70 13.47 -10.64 4.47
N GLU A 71 13.30 -11.66 3.62
CA GLU A 71 12.12 -11.85 2.78
C GLU A 71 10.89 -12.35 3.55
N GLY A 72 11.08 -12.78 4.78
CA GLY A 72 10.05 -13.33 5.66
C GLY A 72 10.06 -14.85 5.78
N GLU A 73 9.22 -15.36 6.65
CA GLU A 73 9.10 -16.78 6.98
C GLU A 73 8.79 -17.63 5.73
N PRO A 74 9.64 -18.64 5.40
CA PRO A 74 9.49 -19.41 4.16
C PRO A 74 8.14 -20.08 4.00
N ARG A 75 7.59 -20.68 5.06
CA ARG A 75 6.28 -21.35 5.02
C ARG A 75 5.13 -20.37 4.72
N LEU A 76 5.22 -19.13 5.18
CA LEU A 76 4.24 -18.10 4.86
C LEU A 76 4.34 -17.67 3.40
N ARG A 77 5.56 -17.54 2.87
CA ARG A 77 5.81 -17.21 1.47
C ARG A 77 5.32 -18.32 0.53
N GLU A 78 5.58 -19.59 0.87
CA GLU A 78 5.06 -20.76 0.16
C GLU A 78 3.53 -20.78 0.15
N PHE A 79 2.89 -20.53 1.29
CA PHE A 79 1.43 -20.45 1.40
C PHE A 79 0.85 -19.35 0.51
N ILE A 80 1.44 -18.16 0.52
CA ILE A 80 0.97 -17.04 -0.31
C ILE A 80 1.16 -17.37 -1.79
N ALA A 81 2.31 -17.89 -2.19
CA ALA A 81 2.60 -18.27 -3.58
C ALA A 81 1.61 -19.31 -4.10
N ALA A 82 1.33 -20.32 -3.29
CA ALA A 82 0.33 -21.35 -3.64
C ALA A 82 -1.08 -20.77 -3.77
N ARG A 83 -1.47 -19.84 -2.88
CA ARG A 83 -2.77 -19.17 -2.93
C ARG A 83 -2.92 -18.32 -4.19
N GLU A 84 -1.93 -17.51 -4.53
CA GLU A 84 -1.95 -16.66 -5.74
C GLU A 84 -1.99 -17.51 -7.01
N THR A 85 -1.20 -18.60 -7.05
CA THR A 85 -1.22 -19.55 -8.17
C THR A 85 -2.59 -20.22 -8.34
N ALA A 86 -3.24 -20.61 -7.24
CA ALA A 86 -4.59 -21.16 -7.27
C ALA A 86 -5.66 -20.16 -7.77
N GLN A 87 -5.38 -18.85 -7.63
CA GLN A 87 -6.23 -17.79 -8.16
C GLN A 87 -5.91 -17.38 -9.61
N GLY A 88 -5.00 -18.10 -10.27
CA GLY A 88 -4.63 -17.86 -11.66
C GLY A 88 -3.43 -16.95 -11.88
N VAL A 89 -2.74 -16.57 -10.81
CA VAL A 89 -1.48 -15.79 -10.88
C VAL A 89 -0.30 -16.70 -10.51
N PRO A 90 0.39 -17.33 -11.50
CA PRO A 90 1.55 -18.18 -11.23
C PRO A 90 2.60 -17.42 -10.43
N THR A 91 2.83 -17.84 -9.21
CA THR A 91 3.73 -17.14 -8.27
C THR A 91 4.64 -18.15 -7.59
N LYS A 92 5.94 -17.82 -7.48
CA LYS A 92 6.93 -18.61 -6.75
C LYS A 92 7.19 -18.01 -5.37
N PRO A 93 7.60 -18.80 -4.37
CA PRO A 93 7.94 -18.26 -3.05
C PRO A 93 9.02 -17.17 -3.07
N GLU A 94 9.96 -17.22 -4.04
CA GLU A 94 11.03 -16.23 -4.22
C GLU A 94 10.50 -14.86 -4.68
N GLU A 95 9.30 -14.81 -5.25
CA GLU A 95 8.61 -13.59 -5.71
C GLU A 95 7.75 -12.96 -4.61
N VAL A 96 7.72 -13.56 -3.41
CA VAL A 96 6.95 -13.08 -2.27
C VAL A 96 7.87 -12.50 -1.22
N GLN A 97 7.61 -11.28 -0.81
CA GLN A 97 8.26 -10.65 0.34
C GLN A 97 7.22 -10.27 1.39
N ILE A 98 7.47 -10.66 2.64
CA ILE A 98 6.63 -10.29 3.78
C ILE A 98 7.06 -8.93 4.30
N VAL A 99 6.08 -8.05 4.52
CA VAL A 99 6.30 -6.69 5.01
C VAL A 99 5.36 -6.37 6.18
N SER A 100 5.69 -5.37 6.97
CA SER A 100 4.85 -4.87 8.06
C SER A 100 3.74 -3.95 7.54
N GLY A 101 2.86 -4.51 6.71
CA GLY A 101 1.75 -3.82 6.08
C GLY A 101 2.12 -3.04 4.81
N SER A 102 1.08 -2.57 4.12
CA SER A 102 1.21 -1.90 2.82
C SER A 102 2.08 -0.63 2.86
N GLN A 103 2.13 0.07 3.99
CA GLN A 103 2.94 1.29 4.11
C GLN A 103 4.44 1.00 3.94
N GLN A 104 4.93 -0.13 4.47
CA GLN A 104 6.32 -0.55 4.25
C GLN A 104 6.55 -0.96 2.80
N ALA A 105 5.60 -1.66 2.17
CA ALA A 105 5.69 -2.02 0.76
C ALA A 105 5.81 -0.77 -0.13
N LEU A 106 5.00 0.25 0.13
CA LEU A 106 5.03 1.52 -0.61
C LEU A 106 6.36 2.27 -0.41
N ASP A 107 6.88 2.31 0.82
CA ASP A 107 8.19 2.93 1.11
C ASP A 107 9.33 2.19 0.40
N LEU A 108 9.34 0.86 0.43
CA LEU A 108 10.33 0.04 -0.26
C LEU A 108 10.25 0.24 -1.79
N ALA A 109 9.04 0.23 -2.37
CA ALA A 109 8.85 0.49 -3.78
C ALA A 109 9.38 1.88 -4.18
N ALA A 110 9.09 2.90 -3.37
CA ALA A 110 9.63 4.24 -3.62
C ALA A 110 11.16 4.26 -3.62
N ARG A 111 11.79 3.60 -2.65
CA ARG A 111 13.25 3.55 -2.53
C ARG A 111 13.93 2.81 -3.68
N VAL A 112 13.27 1.77 -4.22
CA VAL A 112 13.84 0.95 -5.30
C VAL A 112 13.65 1.60 -6.66
N PHE A 113 12.50 2.26 -6.90
CA PHE A 113 12.11 2.67 -8.23
C PHE A 113 12.15 4.18 -8.48
N LEU A 114 12.23 5.02 -7.43
CA LEU A 114 12.11 6.47 -7.57
C LEU A 114 13.40 7.20 -7.26
N ASP A 115 13.77 8.07 -8.16
CA ASP A 115 14.70 9.17 -7.98
C ASP A 115 13.95 10.49 -7.82
N GLU A 116 14.63 11.55 -7.40
CA GLU A 116 14.07 12.90 -7.41
C GLU A 116 13.62 13.30 -8.82
N GLY A 117 12.41 13.80 -8.93
CA GLY A 117 11.79 14.17 -10.20
C GLY A 117 11.24 12.99 -11.03
N SER A 118 11.37 11.74 -10.57
CA SER A 118 10.72 10.60 -11.22
C SER A 118 9.22 10.83 -11.35
N ARG A 119 8.66 10.57 -12.53
CA ARG A 119 7.22 10.70 -12.77
C ARG A 119 6.48 9.50 -12.20
N VAL A 120 5.49 9.78 -11.35
CA VAL A 120 4.60 8.77 -10.74
C VAL A 120 3.17 9.13 -11.08
N LEU A 121 2.47 8.20 -11.72
CA LEU A 121 1.07 8.36 -12.07
C LEU A 121 0.20 7.90 -10.90
N VAL A 122 -0.84 8.66 -10.58
CA VAL A 122 -1.75 8.37 -9.48
C VAL A 122 -3.19 8.64 -9.86
N GLU A 123 -4.13 7.94 -9.24
CA GLU A 123 -5.55 8.27 -9.34
C GLU A 123 -5.85 9.62 -8.66
N ASN A 124 -6.96 10.25 -9.03
CA ASN A 124 -7.43 11.49 -8.39
C ASN A 124 -8.95 11.40 -8.12
N PRO A 125 -9.37 11.24 -6.85
CA PRO A 125 -8.54 11.14 -5.64
C PRO A 125 -7.82 9.79 -5.50
N THR A 126 -6.77 9.73 -4.66
CA THR A 126 -6.02 8.51 -4.35
C THR A 126 -5.69 8.40 -2.87
N TYR A 127 -5.14 7.26 -2.44
CA TYR A 127 -4.75 7.00 -1.05
C TYR A 127 -3.61 7.92 -0.59
N LEU A 128 -3.90 8.75 0.40
CA LEU A 128 -2.93 9.72 0.93
C LEU A 128 -1.68 9.07 1.53
N GLY A 129 -1.80 7.85 2.09
CA GLY A 129 -0.66 7.11 2.64
C GLY A 129 0.37 6.75 1.56
N ALA A 130 -0.07 6.43 0.35
CA ALA A 130 0.83 6.19 -0.78
C ALA A 130 1.57 7.48 -1.18
N LEU A 131 0.86 8.60 -1.32
CA LEU A 131 1.49 9.89 -1.62
C LEU A 131 2.52 10.30 -0.55
N GLN A 132 2.25 10.00 0.72
CA GLN A 132 3.17 10.30 1.82
C GLN A 132 4.44 9.44 1.75
N ALA A 133 4.32 8.15 1.45
CA ALA A 133 5.47 7.27 1.27
C ALA A 133 6.33 7.72 0.08
N PHE A 134 5.72 7.97 -1.06
CA PHE A 134 6.44 8.34 -2.29
C PHE A 134 7.11 9.72 -2.19
N ARG A 135 6.53 10.68 -1.47
CA ARG A 135 7.06 12.05 -1.32
C ARG A 135 8.48 12.10 -0.77
N LEU A 136 8.92 11.08 -0.02
CA LEU A 136 10.29 11.02 0.48
C LEU A 136 11.32 10.87 -0.64
N ALA A 137 10.93 10.29 -1.79
CA ALA A 137 11.75 10.26 -3.00
C ALA A 137 11.64 11.53 -3.86
N MET A 138 10.82 12.50 -3.46
CA MET A 138 10.57 13.77 -4.18
C MET A 138 10.17 13.58 -5.67
N PRO A 139 9.20 12.71 -5.98
CA PRO A 139 8.76 12.49 -7.34
C PRO A 139 7.88 13.63 -7.85
N ALA A 140 7.70 13.70 -9.17
CA ALA A 140 6.66 14.48 -9.83
C ALA A 140 5.39 13.62 -9.96
N PHE A 141 4.31 14.02 -9.27
CA PHE A 141 3.03 13.33 -9.40
C PHE A 141 2.23 13.85 -10.58
N GLU A 142 1.66 12.94 -11.36
CA GLU A 142 0.71 13.23 -12.41
C GLU A 142 -0.55 12.40 -12.24
N THR A 143 -1.70 12.98 -12.56
CA THR A 143 -2.97 12.29 -12.38
C THR A 143 -3.34 11.48 -13.61
N LEU A 144 -3.81 10.26 -13.37
CA LEU A 144 -4.41 9.43 -14.41
C LEU A 144 -5.83 9.93 -14.73
N PRO A 145 -6.28 9.84 -15.98
CA PRO A 145 -7.62 10.22 -16.36
C PRO A 145 -8.68 9.37 -15.65
N ALA A 146 -9.76 10.01 -15.21
CA ALA A 146 -10.85 9.35 -14.50
C ALA A 146 -12.22 9.88 -14.99
N ASP A 147 -13.25 9.08 -14.77
CA ASP A 147 -14.65 9.42 -14.98
C ASP A 147 -15.51 9.02 -13.75
N ALA A 148 -16.81 9.05 -13.87
CA ALA A 148 -17.71 8.70 -12.77
C ALA A 148 -17.57 7.24 -12.28
N ALA A 149 -16.97 6.36 -13.07
CA ALA A 149 -16.67 4.97 -12.71
C ALA A 149 -15.21 4.75 -12.24
N GLY A 150 -14.47 5.83 -11.97
CA GLY A 150 -13.08 5.81 -11.51
C GLY A 150 -12.07 5.94 -12.64
N LEU A 151 -10.87 5.36 -12.48
CA LEU A 151 -9.82 5.40 -13.49
C LEU A 151 -10.34 4.91 -14.85
N ASN A 152 -10.07 5.71 -15.88
CA ASN A 152 -10.43 5.40 -17.27
C ASN A 152 -9.20 5.04 -18.10
N PRO A 153 -8.83 3.75 -18.22
CA PRO A 153 -7.66 3.32 -18.97
C PRO A 153 -7.71 3.69 -20.46
N ALA A 154 -8.91 3.77 -21.05
CA ALA A 154 -9.07 4.14 -22.45
C ALA A 154 -8.66 5.59 -22.76
N ALA A 155 -8.62 6.45 -21.74
CA ALA A 155 -8.18 7.84 -21.89
C ALA A 155 -6.68 8.03 -21.58
N ILE A 156 -5.97 6.96 -21.19
CA ILE A 156 -4.52 6.99 -21.04
C ILE A 156 -3.89 7.10 -22.43
N ASN A 157 -3.05 8.10 -22.61
CA ASN A 157 -2.40 8.40 -23.87
C ASN A 157 -0.88 8.41 -23.72
N ALA A 158 -0.17 8.77 -24.78
CA ALA A 158 1.30 8.82 -24.79
C ALA A 158 1.91 9.75 -23.69
N SER A 159 1.11 10.55 -23.00
CA SER A 159 1.61 11.41 -21.91
C SER A 159 2.16 10.60 -20.72
N VAL A 160 1.76 9.31 -20.59
CA VAL A 160 2.27 8.43 -19.55
C VAL A 160 3.66 7.85 -19.86
N ALA A 161 4.12 7.99 -21.09
CA ALA A 161 5.45 7.51 -21.50
C ALA A 161 6.54 8.12 -20.61
N GLY A 162 7.45 7.27 -20.13
CA GLY A 162 8.53 7.68 -19.21
C GLY A 162 8.12 7.82 -17.74
N ALA A 163 6.89 7.49 -17.37
CA ALA A 163 6.54 7.31 -15.95
C ALA A 163 7.28 6.09 -15.38
N ARG A 164 7.74 6.18 -14.13
CA ARG A 164 8.41 5.06 -13.46
C ARG A 164 7.43 3.98 -13.07
N PHE A 165 6.27 4.36 -12.52
CA PHE A 165 5.14 3.47 -12.28
C PHE A 165 3.83 4.27 -12.13
N ALA A 166 2.72 3.53 -12.15
CA ALA A 166 1.41 4.03 -11.78
C ALA A 166 0.95 3.35 -10.47
N TYR A 167 0.44 4.15 -9.54
CA TYR A 167 -0.21 3.64 -8.34
C TYR A 167 -1.73 3.68 -8.53
N VAL A 168 -2.34 2.52 -8.51
CA VAL A 168 -3.78 2.33 -8.74
C VAL A 168 -4.39 1.39 -7.71
N MET A 169 -5.68 1.58 -7.41
CA MET A 169 -6.46 0.75 -6.50
C MET A 169 -7.67 0.17 -7.23
N PRO A 170 -7.53 -0.96 -7.92
CA PRO A 170 -8.60 -1.49 -8.76
C PRO A 170 -9.81 -2.03 -7.98
N THR A 171 -9.66 -2.29 -6.68
CA THR A 171 -10.71 -2.86 -5.83
C THR A 171 -10.91 -1.97 -4.60
N PHE A 172 -12.15 -1.53 -4.38
CA PHE A 172 -12.52 -0.67 -3.26
C PHE A 172 -11.58 0.52 -3.07
N ALA A 173 -11.37 1.28 -4.16
CA ALA A 173 -10.44 2.40 -4.20
C ALA A 173 -10.64 3.36 -3.02
N ASN A 174 -9.57 3.71 -2.35
CA ASN A 174 -9.58 4.68 -1.25
C ASN A 174 -9.26 6.08 -1.80
N PRO A 175 -10.13 7.10 -1.67
CA PRO A 175 -11.31 7.13 -0.77
C PRO A 175 -12.66 6.83 -1.43
N THR A 176 -12.73 6.53 -2.72
CA THR A 176 -14.00 6.50 -3.48
C THR A 176 -14.86 5.25 -3.23
N GLY A 177 -14.26 4.13 -2.79
CA GLY A 177 -14.92 2.84 -2.67
C GLY A 177 -15.21 2.15 -4.00
N LEU A 178 -14.87 2.76 -5.13
CA LEU A 178 -15.13 2.21 -6.47
C LEU A 178 -14.30 0.94 -6.72
N THR A 179 -14.90 0.03 -7.47
CA THR A 179 -14.21 -1.17 -7.97
C THR A 179 -14.20 -1.13 -9.49
N MET A 180 -13.01 -1.23 -10.06
CA MET A 180 -12.80 -1.24 -11.50
C MET A 180 -13.40 -2.51 -12.12
N THR A 181 -14.10 -2.36 -13.24
CA THR A 181 -14.64 -3.49 -14.00
C THR A 181 -13.53 -4.35 -14.59
N GLU A 182 -13.85 -5.59 -14.92
CA GLU A 182 -12.89 -6.54 -15.51
C GLU A 182 -12.32 -6.04 -16.83
N GLU A 183 -13.17 -5.44 -17.68
CA GLU A 183 -12.77 -4.82 -18.95
C GLU A 183 -11.74 -3.69 -18.75
N ARG A 184 -11.96 -2.82 -17.76
CA ARG A 184 -11.01 -1.73 -17.44
C ARG A 184 -9.71 -2.28 -16.88
N ARG A 185 -9.73 -3.34 -16.09
CA ARG A 185 -8.52 -4.01 -15.57
C ARG A 185 -7.71 -4.61 -16.70
N ALA A 186 -8.34 -5.31 -17.64
CA ALA A 186 -7.69 -5.88 -18.81
C ALA A 186 -7.04 -4.79 -19.68
N LEU A 187 -7.77 -3.70 -19.91
CA LEU A 187 -7.26 -2.56 -20.69
C LEU A 187 -6.08 -1.87 -19.98
N LEU A 188 -6.15 -1.69 -18.66
CA LEU A 188 -5.06 -1.12 -17.86
C LEU A 188 -3.80 -1.99 -17.97
N ALA A 189 -3.94 -3.32 -17.81
CA ALA A 189 -2.83 -4.25 -17.96
C ALA A 189 -2.21 -4.20 -19.35
N ALA A 190 -3.02 -4.15 -20.41
CA ALA A 190 -2.55 -4.01 -21.78
C ALA A 190 -1.78 -2.70 -21.98
N THR A 191 -2.29 -1.59 -21.43
CA THR A 191 -1.64 -0.27 -21.52
C THR A 191 -0.30 -0.23 -20.79
N ALA A 192 -0.18 -0.94 -19.65
CA ALA A 192 1.05 -1.00 -18.88
C ALA A 192 2.14 -1.88 -19.53
N SER A 193 1.75 -2.75 -20.47
CA SER A 193 2.65 -3.67 -21.17
C SER A 193 3.15 -3.12 -22.52
N SER A 194 2.64 -2.00 -22.98
CA SER A 194 2.99 -1.32 -24.24
C SER A 194 4.05 -0.24 -24.02
#